data_0b19ae4f199862cbe09d1e39d91d7283
#
_entry.id   0b19ae4f199862cbe09d1e39d91d7283
#
_cell.length_a   1.000
_cell.length_b   1.000
_cell.length_c   1.000
_cell.angle_alpha   90.00
_cell.angle_beta   90.00
_cell.angle_gamma   90.00
#
_symmetry.space_group_name_H-M   'P 1'
#
loop_
_entity.id
_entity.type
_entity.pdbx_description
1 polymer ?
#
loop_
_entity_poly.entity_id
_entity_poly.type
_entity_poly.pdbx_seq_one_letter_code
_entity_poly.pdbx_strand_id
1 'polypeptide(L)'
;TNKKQFLKTMIIAQIPKKQLILLDYKPAQLQKYKDRWVIVYYVKEPAKNVLKRFRKSVPPMPNEKERTKLANKMITEINKRLEKGWSPFNDSNNLLYSSLDDCISKYLNMLQIEVDSGVKRPDTLRSYTSYLNQLQHYLKKQKINIKFIVEFDACTAQNYLDYLFYNKRISPRTYNGYLRFLSTFFTWCKNRNYITTNPIEGFRSKPKVQKKREVLSQEVREKVKRLRSTNFHYYVLCMLTYYCFIRRTELT
;
A
#
# COMPACT_ATOMS: atom_id res chain seq x y z
N THR A 1 -9.57 -56.46 6.41
CA THR A 1 -8.23 -56.06 5.91
C THR A 1 -8.18 -54.60 5.43
N ASN A 2 -9.34 -53.96 5.13
CA ASN A 2 -9.38 -52.62 4.56
C ASN A 2 -9.34 -51.44 5.56
N LYS A 3 -9.58 -51.65 6.85
CA LYS A 3 -9.54 -50.58 7.87
C LYS A 3 -8.13 -50.16 8.31
N LYS A 4 -7.16 -51.06 8.25
CA LYS A 4 -5.76 -50.76 8.60
C LYS A 4 -4.99 -49.98 7.49
N GLN A 5 -5.41 -50.11 6.26
CA GLN A 5 -4.82 -49.37 5.15
C GLN A 5 -5.34 -47.91 5.08
N PHE A 6 -6.62 -47.68 5.43
CA PHE A 6 -7.21 -46.33 5.47
C PHE A 6 -6.61 -45.46 6.60
N LEU A 7 -6.26 -46.05 7.74
CA LEU A 7 -5.63 -45.34 8.86
C LEU A 7 -4.14 -44.98 8.59
N LYS A 8 -3.44 -45.75 7.74
CA LYS A 8 -2.07 -45.41 7.33
C LYS A 8 -2.02 -44.25 6.35
N THR A 9 -3.04 -44.07 5.53
CA THR A 9 -3.12 -42.99 4.55
C THR A 9 -3.50 -41.63 5.22
N MET A 10 -4.21 -41.66 6.35
CA MET A 10 -4.56 -40.45 7.09
C MET A 10 -3.45 -39.89 8.00
N ILE A 11 -2.48 -40.72 8.38
CA ILE A 11 -1.38 -40.28 9.26
C ILE A 11 -0.26 -39.57 8.47
N ILE A 12 -0.21 -39.70 7.14
CA ILE A 12 0.79 -39.02 6.29
C ILE A 12 0.39 -37.57 5.97
N ALA A 13 -0.85 -37.17 6.25
CA ALA A 13 -1.36 -35.83 5.95
C ALA A 13 -1.08 -34.75 7.02
N GLN A 14 -0.35 -35.03 8.09
CA GLN A 14 -0.05 -34.09 9.18
C GLN A 14 1.43 -33.90 9.49
N ILE A 15 2.28 -33.99 8.48
CA ILE A 15 3.60 -33.37 8.60
C ILE A 15 3.39 -31.87 8.35
N PRO A 16 3.61 -30.98 9.35
CA PRO A 16 3.58 -29.56 9.09
C PRO A 16 4.62 -29.29 8.02
N LYS A 17 4.20 -28.87 6.85
CA LYS A 17 5.11 -28.32 5.84
C LYS A 17 5.87 -27.23 6.59
N LYS A 18 7.15 -27.47 6.92
CA LYS A 18 8.08 -26.43 7.35
C LYS A 18 7.82 -25.27 6.39
N GLN A 19 7.23 -24.19 6.87
CA GLN A 19 7.20 -22.95 6.12
C GLN A 19 8.67 -22.62 5.84
N LEU A 20 9.08 -22.84 4.61
CA LEU A 20 10.34 -22.31 4.11
C LEU A 20 10.19 -20.78 4.26
N ILE A 21 10.75 -20.25 5.35
CA ILE A 21 10.96 -18.82 5.49
C ILE A 21 11.94 -18.49 4.36
N LEU A 22 11.42 -18.01 3.25
CA LEU A 22 12.25 -17.46 2.18
C LEU A 22 12.90 -16.21 2.78
N LEU A 23 14.14 -16.36 3.23
CA LEU A 23 14.94 -15.22 3.66
C LEU A 23 15.11 -14.29 2.46
N ASP A 24 14.74 -13.03 2.62
CA ASP A 24 14.89 -11.99 1.59
C ASP A 24 16.36 -11.68 1.29
N TYR A 25 17.29 -12.40 1.92
CA TYR A 25 18.73 -12.27 1.72
C TYR A 25 19.48 -13.58 1.99
N LYS A 26 20.70 -13.70 1.44
CA LYS A 26 21.69 -14.70 1.87
C LYS A 26 22.80 -13.98 2.61
N PRO A 27 23.24 -14.51 3.79
CA PRO A 27 24.27 -13.90 4.60
C PRO A 27 25.57 -13.65 3.83
N ALA A 28 26.28 -12.62 4.26
CA ALA A 28 27.56 -12.25 3.70
C ALA A 28 28.63 -13.32 3.98
N GLN A 29 29.40 -13.67 2.96
CA GLN A 29 30.48 -14.64 3.01
C GLN A 29 31.76 -14.09 2.35
N LEU A 30 32.92 -14.42 2.91
CA LEU A 30 34.18 -14.05 2.33
C LEU A 30 34.59 -15.00 1.19
N GLN A 31 34.90 -14.43 0.03
CA GLN A 31 35.53 -15.15 -1.09
C GLN A 31 36.95 -14.61 -1.29
N LYS A 32 37.96 -15.49 -1.11
CA LYS A 32 39.37 -15.18 -1.31
C LYS A 32 39.75 -15.58 -2.74
N TYR A 33 40.22 -14.62 -3.52
CA TYR A 33 40.85 -14.84 -4.83
C TYR A 33 42.33 -14.51 -4.72
N LYS A 34 43.15 -14.94 -5.70
CA LYS A 34 44.61 -14.70 -5.70
C LYS A 34 44.95 -13.23 -5.48
N ASP A 35 44.26 -12.32 -6.17
CA ASP A 35 44.61 -10.90 -6.16
C ASP A 35 43.69 -10.04 -5.29
N ARG A 36 42.53 -10.56 -4.90
CA ARG A 36 41.50 -9.78 -4.18
C ARG A 36 40.64 -10.60 -3.25
N TRP A 37 40.28 -10.00 -2.13
CA TRP A 37 39.27 -10.56 -1.21
C TRP A 37 37.98 -9.79 -1.35
N VAL A 38 36.88 -10.53 -1.45
CA VAL A 38 35.56 -9.96 -1.69
C VAL A 38 34.54 -10.58 -0.76
N ILE A 39 33.76 -9.75 -0.10
CA ILE A 39 32.58 -10.18 0.66
C ILE A 39 31.42 -10.22 -0.30
N VAL A 40 30.75 -11.37 -0.40
CA VAL A 40 29.60 -11.59 -1.29
C VAL A 40 28.37 -11.85 -0.45
N TYR A 41 27.31 -11.15 -0.74
CA TYR A 41 25.99 -11.36 -0.17
C TYR A 41 24.90 -11.20 -1.23
N TYR A 42 23.72 -11.72 -0.96
CA TYR A 42 22.59 -11.64 -1.88
C TYR A 42 21.42 -10.99 -1.18
N VAL A 43 20.73 -10.11 -1.88
CA VAL A 43 19.52 -9.46 -1.38
C VAL A 43 18.46 -9.54 -2.47
N LYS A 44 17.22 -9.78 -2.08
CA LYS A 44 16.08 -9.87 -2.99
C LYS A 44 15.85 -8.53 -3.68
N GLU A 45 15.86 -8.56 -5.02
CA GLU A 45 15.52 -7.39 -5.83
C GLU A 45 14.00 -7.20 -5.82
N PRO A 46 13.49 -6.08 -5.27
CA PRO A 46 12.05 -5.89 -5.10
C PRO A 46 11.26 -5.93 -6.40
N ALA A 47 11.84 -5.39 -7.50
CA ALA A 47 11.18 -5.32 -8.80
C ALA A 47 11.04 -6.67 -9.51
N LYS A 48 11.97 -7.62 -9.28
CA LYS A 48 12.04 -8.90 -10.00
C LYS A 48 11.79 -10.11 -9.11
N ASN A 49 11.71 -9.89 -7.82
CA ASN A 49 11.54 -10.95 -6.82
C ASN A 49 12.64 -12.04 -6.84
N VAL A 50 13.86 -11.67 -7.30
CA VAL A 50 15.03 -12.56 -7.45
C VAL A 50 16.16 -12.08 -6.56
N LEU A 51 16.99 -13.02 -6.03
CA LEU A 51 18.17 -12.68 -5.25
C LEU A 51 19.26 -12.11 -6.15
N LYS A 52 19.59 -10.83 -5.97
CA LYS A 52 20.69 -10.14 -6.67
C LYS A 52 21.96 -10.20 -5.84
N ARG A 53 23.09 -10.48 -6.51
CA ARG A 53 24.40 -10.60 -5.92
C ARG A 53 25.05 -9.24 -5.71
N PHE A 54 25.53 -8.98 -4.50
CA PHE A 54 26.33 -7.81 -4.16
C PHE A 54 27.73 -8.22 -3.74
N ARG A 55 28.70 -7.35 -4.00
CA ARG A 55 30.13 -7.56 -3.70
C ARG A 55 30.70 -6.33 -3.03
N LYS A 56 31.47 -6.54 -1.94
CA LYS A 56 32.24 -5.49 -1.27
C LYS A 56 33.67 -5.94 -1.14
N SER A 57 34.61 -5.18 -1.71
CA SER A 57 36.03 -5.50 -1.64
C SER A 57 36.58 -5.29 -0.21
N VAL A 58 37.47 -6.19 0.21
CA VAL A 58 38.24 -6.04 1.44
C VAL A 58 39.58 -5.39 1.08
N PRO A 59 39.93 -4.24 1.67
CA PRO A 59 41.19 -3.56 1.39
C PRO A 59 42.39 -4.50 1.52
N PRO A 60 43.40 -4.36 0.67
CA PRO A 60 44.67 -5.09 0.84
C PRO A 60 45.34 -4.64 2.12
N MET A 61 45.88 -5.59 2.87
CA MET A 61 46.66 -5.35 4.09
C MET A 61 47.92 -6.19 4.07
N PRO A 62 49.06 -5.69 4.62
CA PRO A 62 50.31 -6.44 4.65
C PRO A 62 50.19 -7.74 5.45
N ASN A 63 49.39 -7.73 6.52
CA ASN A 63 49.19 -8.87 7.41
C ASN A 63 47.87 -9.58 7.09
N GLU A 64 47.96 -10.85 6.69
CA GLU A 64 46.75 -11.64 6.35
C GLU A 64 45.85 -11.86 7.57
N LYS A 65 46.38 -12.00 8.77
CA LYS A 65 45.60 -12.16 10.01
C LYS A 65 44.74 -10.91 10.28
N GLU A 66 45.32 -9.73 10.12
CA GLU A 66 44.58 -8.46 10.28
C GLU A 66 43.52 -8.27 9.20
N ARG A 67 43.88 -8.61 7.96
CA ARG A 67 42.93 -8.58 6.85
C ARG A 67 41.73 -9.51 7.07
N THR A 68 41.97 -10.72 7.63
CA THR A 68 40.90 -11.66 8.00
C THR A 68 40.02 -11.08 9.12
N LYS A 69 40.65 -10.47 10.14
CA LYS A 69 39.91 -9.82 11.24
C LYS A 69 39.02 -8.68 10.73
N LEU A 70 39.54 -7.87 9.83
CA LEU A 70 38.78 -6.81 9.18
C LEU A 70 37.62 -7.37 8.34
N ALA A 71 37.88 -8.40 7.52
CA ALA A 71 36.84 -9.06 6.71
C ALA A 71 35.69 -9.60 7.58
N ASN A 72 36.02 -10.28 8.68
CA ASN A 72 35.02 -10.81 9.60
C ASN A 72 34.21 -9.69 10.28
N LYS A 73 34.85 -8.58 10.67
CA LYS A 73 34.15 -7.40 11.19
C LYS A 73 33.15 -6.83 10.16
N MET A 74 33.57 -6.70 8.91
CA MET A 74 32.71 -6.23 7.81
C MET A 74 31.54 -7.18 7.55
N ILE A 75 31.76 -8.50 7.57
CA ILE A 75 30.72 -9.53 7.42
C ILE A 75 29.69 -9.40 8.52
N THR A 76 30.13 -9.33 9.78
CA THR A 76 29.24 -9.18 10.94
C THR A 76 28.40 -7.91 10.82
N GLU A 77 29.00 -6.80 10.42
CA GLU A 77 28.28 -5.53 10.24
C GLU A 77 27.24 -5.61 9.11
N ILE A 78 27.61 -6.20 7.96
CA ILE A 78 26.67 -6.38 6.84
C ILE A 78 25.50 -7.28 7.27
N ASN A 79 25.76 -8.41 7.91
CA ASN A 79 24.74 -9.33 8.37
C ASN A 79 23.81 -8.66 9.39
N LYS A 80 24.33 -7.93 10.35
CA LYS A 80 23.54 -7.17 11.33
C LYS A 80 22.64 -6.12 10.66
N ARG A 81 23.11 -5.48 9.59
CA ARG A 81 22.28 -4.54 8.80
C ARG A 81 21.17 -5.27 8.03
N LEU A 82 21.50 -6.41 7.40
CA LEU A 82 20.54 -7.24 6.67
C LEU A 82 19.44 -7.78 7.60
N GLU A 83 19.80 -8.27 8.78
CA GLU A 83 18.87 -8.72 9.82
C GLU A 83 17.92 -7.61 10.27
N LYS A 84 18.39 -6.36 10.32
CA LYS A 84 17.56 -5.17 10.62
C LYS A 84 16.72 -4.70 9.43
N GLY A 85 16.70 -5.45 8.33
CA GLY A 85 15.90 -5.12 7.14
C GLY A 85 16.53 -4.05 6.24
N TRP A 86 17.82 -3.73 6.41
CA TRP A 86 18.51 -2.87 5.45
C TRP A 86 18.64 -3.57 4.10
N SER A 87 18.48 -2.81 3.02
CA SER A 87 18.68 -3.28 1.66
C SER A 87 19.58 -2.31 0.90
N PRO A 88 20.57 -2.80 0.13
CA PRO A 88 21.43 -1.94 -0.70
C PRO A 88 20.67 -1.19 -1.79
N PHE A 89 19.43 -1.57 -2.07
CA PHE A 89 18.57 -0.86 -3.00
C PHE A 89 18.05 0.47 -2.43
N ASN A 90 18.00 0.64 -1.09
CA ASN A 90 17.63 1.90 -0.46
C ASN A 90 18.61 3.03 -0.77
N ASP A 91 19.89 2.68 -0.92
CA ASP A 91 20.96 3.64 -1.16
C ASP A 91 21.17 3.90 -2.68
N SER A 92 20.35 3.26 -3.53
CA SER A 92 20.42 3.45 -4.98
C SER A 92 19.62 4.69 -5.39
N ASN A 93 20.19 5.53 -6.28
CA ASN A 93 19.48 6.66 -6.91
C ASN A 93 18.37 6.20 -7.89
N ASN A 94 17.99 4.92 -7.86
CA ASN A 94 16.96 4.38 -8.73
C ASN A 94 15.58 4.63 -8.13
N LEU A 95 14.78 5.43 -8.80
CA LEU A 95 13.42 5.81 -8.40
C LEU A 95 12.48 4.60 -8.19
N LEU A 96 12.76 3.46 -8.83
CA LEU A 96 12.00 2.21 -8.65
C LEU A 96 12.08 1.65 -7.22
N TYR A 97 13.08 2.05 -6.43
CA TYR A 97 13.24 1.63 -5.03
C TYR A 97 12.83 2.71 -4.04
N SER A 98 11.97 3.62 -4.45
CA SER A 98 11.35 4.58 -3.54
C SER A 98 10.43 3.86 -2.55
N SER A 99 10.46 4.27 -1.29
CA SER A 99 9.56 3.69 -0.29
C SER A 99 8.11 4.07 -0.56
N LEU A 100 7.18 3.20 -0.17
CA LEU A 100 5.75 3.49 -0.31
C LEU A 100 5.37 4.77 0.45
N ASP A 101 5.88 4.95 1.67
CA ASP A 101 5.57 6.11 2.51
C ASP A 101 6.14 7.42 1.92
N ASP A 102 7.34 7.37 1.31
CA ASP A 102 7.93 8.51 0.63
C ASP A 102 7.10 8.92 -0.61
N CYS A 103 6.66 7.94 -1.40
CA CYS A 103 5.78 8.19 -2.55
C CYS A 103 4.44 8.81 -2.10
N ILE A 104 3.85 8.31 -1.02
CA ILE A 104 2.61 8.86 -0.45
C ILE A 104 2.84 10.32 0.00
N SER A 105 3.92 10.59 0.72
CA SER A 105 4.25 11.92 1.22
C SER A 105 4.46 12.91 0.08
N LYS A 106 5.21 12.53 -0.95
CA LYS A 106 5.43 13.37 -2.15
C LYS A 106 4.14 13.63 -2.92
N TYR A 107 3.26 12.62 -3.01
CA TYR A 107 1.96 12.77 -3.67
C TYR A 107 1.05 13.76 -2.92
N LEU A 108 0.97 13.63 -1.59
CA LEU A 108 0.17 14.54 -0.76
C LEU A 108 0.71 15.97 -0.77
N ASN A 109 2.04 16.15 -0.75
CA ASN A 109 2.66 17.47 -0.87
C ASN A 109 2.34 18.13 -2.23
N MET A 110 2.38 17.36 -3.32
CA MET A 110 1.97 17.86 -4.63
C MET A 110 0.50 18.30 -4.61
N LEU A 111 -0.40 17.47 -4.04
CA LEU A 111 -1.82 17.82 -3.94
C LEU A 111 -2.06 19.06 -3.09
N GLN A 112 -1.29 19.24 -2.00
CA GLN A 112 -1.38 20.45 -1.17
C GLN A 112 -1.04 21.69 -2.00
N ILE A 113 0.06 21.67 -2.75
CA ILE A 113 0.46 22.78 -3.65
C ILE A 113 -0.63 23.08 -4.68
N GLU A 114 -1.26 22.03 -5.25
CA GLU A 114 -2.36 22.20 -6.22
C GLU A 114 -3.62 22.79 -5.58
N VAL A 115 -3.86 22.53 -4.29
CA VAL A 115 -4.96 23.15 -3.52
C VAL A 115 -4.63 24.61 -3.22
N ASP A 116 -3.42 24.89 -2.74
CA ASP A 116 -2.99 26.24 -2.40
C ASP A 116 -2.97 27.18 -3.62
N SER A 117 -2.69 26.60 -4.80
CA SER A 117 -2.75 27.32 -6.09
C SER A 117 -4.17 27.39 -6.71
N GLY A 118 -5.19 26.84 -6.05
CA GLY A 118 -6.57 26.86 -6.54
C GLY A 118 -6.89 25.87 -7.67
N VAL A 119 -5.91 25.06 -8.11
CA VAL A 119 -6.10 24.03 -9.16
C VAL A 119 -7.01 22.90 -8.70
N LYS A 120 -6.94 22.54 -7.42
CA LYS A 120 -7.78 21.50 -6.83
C LYS A 120 -8.53 22.02 -5.61
N ARG A 121 -9.66 21.38 -5.33
CA ARG A 121 -10.48 21.71 -4.15
C ARG A 121 -9.90 21.07 -2.88
N PRO A 122 -9.97 21.72 -1.71
CA PRO A 122 -9.56 21.16 -0.42
C PRO A 122 -10.20 19.80 -0.10
N ASP A 123 -11.47 19.58 -0.51
CA ASP A 123 -12.17 18.31 -0.35
C ASP A 123 -11.51 17.16 -1.10
N THR A 124 -10.84 17.42 -2.22
CA THR A 124 -10.11 16.41 -2.98
C THR A 124 -8.90 15.93 -2.18
N LEU A 125 -8.14 16.85 -1.61
CA LEU A 125 -6.99 16.52 -0.76
C LEU A 125 -7.45 15.72 0.48
N ARG A 126 -8.50 16.16 1.17
CA ARG A 126 -9.07 15.47 2.32
C ARG A 126 -9.48 14.03 1.98
N SER A 127 -10.17 13.85 0.86
CA SER A 127 -10.63 12.54 0.41
C SER A 127 -9.45 11.62 0.05
N TYR A 128 -8.45 12.12 -0.65
CA TYR A 128 -7.29 11.35 -1.07
C TYR A 128 -6.39 10.98 0.11
N THR A 129 -6.21 11.89 1.06
CA THR A 129 -5.53 11.61 2.33
C THR A 129 -6.25 10.49 3.10
N SER A 130 -7.58 10.55 3.17
CA SER A 130 -8.38 9.50 3.83
C SER A 130 -8.22 8.14 3.15
N TYR A 131 -8.19 8.09 1.82
CA TYR A 131 -8.00 6.84 1.07
C TYR A 131 -6.59 6.25 1.30
N LEU A 132 -5.55 7.07 1.31
CA LEU A 132 -4.18 6.62 1.57
C LEU A 132 -4.01 6.13 3.02
N ASN A 133 -4.55 6.84 4.00
CA ASN A 133 -4.54 6.42 5.39
C ASN A 133 -5.24 5.07 5.58
N GLN A 134 -6.37 4.85 4.88
CA GLN A 134 -7.09 3.58 4.93
C GLN A 134 -6.26 2.44 4.29
N LEU A 135 -5.52 2.71 3.22
CA LEU A 135 -4.61 1.75 2.60
C LEU A 135 -3.46 1.39 3.57
N GLN A 136 -2.79 2.38 4.15
CA GLN A 136 -1.71 2.15 5.12
C GLN A 136 -2.22 1.37 6.36
N HIS A 137 -3.42 1.73 6.85
CA HIS A 137 -4.04 1.00 7.96
C HIS A 137 -4.31 -0.48 7.60
N TYR A 138 -4.80 -0.75 6.38
CA TYR A 138 -5.01 -2.12 5.90
C TYR A 138 -3.70 -2.91 5.86
N LEU A 139 -2.64 -2.35 5.25
CA LEU A 139 -1.34 -3.01 5.16
C LEU A 139 -0.77 -3.34 6.54
N LYS A 140 -0.85 -2.41 7.48
CA LYS A 140 -0.43 -2.62 8.88
C LYS A 140 -1.26 -3.72 9.56
N LYS A 141 -2.59 -3.68 9.42
CA LYS A 141 -3.49 -4.65 10.03
C LYS A 141 -3.26 -6.07 9.52
N GLN A 142 -3.03 -6.22 8.22
CA GLN A 142 -2.77 -7.52 7.58
C GLN A 142 -1.31 -7.97 7.71
N LYS A 143 -0.46 -7.16 8.38
CA LYS A 143 0.99 -7.43 8.50
C LYS A 143 1.69 -7.61 7.14
N ILE A 144 1.18 -6.94 6.10
CA ILE A 144 1.77 -6.94 4.77
C ILE A 144 2.90 -5.91 4.79
N ASN A 145 4.14 -6.39 4.72
CA ASN A 145 5.32 -5.55 4.73
C ASN A 145 5.69 -5.15 3.29
N ILE A 146 5.21 -3.99 2.85
CA ILE A 146 5.60 -3.36 1.59
C ILE A 146 6.55 -2.21 1.92
N LYS A 147 7.81 -2.38 1.58
CA LYS A 147 8.84 -1.38 1.80
C LYS A 147 8.95 -0.43 0.61
N PHE A 148 9.00 -0.97 -0.59
CA PHE A 148 9.11 -0.23 -1.84
C PHE A 148 7.78 -0.22 -2.59
N ILE A 149 7.47 0.90 -3.23
CA ILE A 149 6.22 1.05 -4.01
C ILE A 149 6.08 -0.01 -5.11
N VAL A 150 7.19 -0.49 -5.68
CA VAL A 150 7.21 -1.51 -6.74
C VAL A 150 6.76 -2.88 -6.25
N GLU A 151 6.79 -3.15 -4.94
CA GLU A 151 6.30 -4.39 -4.33
C GLU A 151 4.76 -4.45 -4.24
N PHE A 152 4.10 -3.31 -4.44
CA PHE A 152 2.64 -3.24 -4.46
C PHE A 152 2.13 -3.75 -5.81
N ASP A 153 1.70 -5.00 -5.83
CA ASP A 153 1.26 -5.71 -7.03
C ASP A 153 -0.27 -5.72 -7.19
N ALA A 154 -0.73 -6.25 -8.32
CA ALA A 154 -2.16 -6.39 -8.62
C ALA A 154 -2.89 -7.30 -7.63
N CYS A 155 -2.21 -8.33 -7.10
CA CYS A 155 -2.78 -9.23 -6.11
C CYS A 155 -3.07 -8.50 -4.80
N THR A 156 -2.12 -7.70 -4.31
CA THR A 156 -2.29 -6.85 -3.12
C THR A 156 -3.40 -5.83 -3.31
N ALA A 157 -3.48 -5.22 -4.50
CA ALA A 157 -4.53 -4.28 -4.84
C ALA A 157 -5.92 -4.94 -4.81
N GLN A 158 -6.05 -6.13 -5.40
CA GLN A 158 -7.29 -6.89 -5.40
C GLN A 158 -7.71 -7.28 -3.98
N ASN A 159 -6.78 -7.81 -3.18
CA ASN A 159 -7.05 -8.19 -1.80
C ASN A 159 -7.50 -6.99 -0.94
N TYR A 160 -6.91 -5.81 -1.16
CA TYR A 160 -7.33 -4.58 -0.49
C TYR A 160 -8.76 -4.17 -0.88
N LEU A 161 -9.06 -4.15 -2.17
CA LEU A 161 -10.39 -3.81 -2.67
C LEU A 161 -11.46 -4.81 -2.23
N ASP A 162 -11.13 -6.10 -2.19
CA ASP A 162 -12.00 -7.16 -1.69
C ASP A 162 -12.22 -7.03 -0.18
N TYR A 163 -11.20 -6.71 0.59
CA TYR A 163 -11.33 -6.38 2.00
C TYR A 163 -12.30 -5.21 2.23
N LEU A 164 -12.19 -4.15 1.45
CA LEU A 164 -13.10 -3.01 1.55
C LEU A 164 -14.53 -3.43 1.22
N PHE A 165 -14.73 -4.21 0.17
CA PHE A 165 -16.07 -4.56 -0.29
C PHE A 165 -16.75 -5.61 0.58
N TYR A 166 -16.07 -6.72 0.89
CA TYR A 166 -16.64 -7.85 1.60
C TYR A 166 -16.55 -7.71 3.13
N ASN A 167 -15.41 -7.26 3.66
CA ASN A 167 -15.23 -7.16 5.11
C ASN A 167 -15.77 -5.84 5.67
N LYS A 168 -15.49 -4.70 5.01
CA LYS A 168 -16.00 -3.38 5.40
C LYS A 168 -17.41 -3.10 4.87
N ARG A 169 -17.93 -3.92 3.96
CA ARG A 169 -19.27 -3.81 3.35
C ARG A 169 -19.57 -2.43 2.78
N ILE A 170 -18.58 -1.82 2.11
CA ILE A 170 -18.76 -0.51 1.47
C ILE A 170 -19.68 -0.62 0.25
N SER A 171 -20.38 0.48 -0.08
CA SER A 171 -21.25 0.52 -1.25
C SER A 171 -20.45 0.40 -2.57
N PRO A 172 -21.07 -0.09 -3.67
CA PRO A 172 -20.43 -0.10 -4.99
C PRO A 172 -19.92 1.27 -5.44
N ARG A 173 -20.62 2.35 -5.08
CA ARG A 173 -20.20 3.73 -5.35
C ARG A 173 -18.90 4.06 -4.62
N THR A 174 -18.81 3.72 -3.35
CA THR A 174 -17.61 3.94 -2.53
C THR A 174 -16.43 3.10 -3.03
N TYR A 175 -16.68 1.81 -3.35
CA TYR A 175 -15.68 0.93 -3.98
C TYR A 175 -15.10 1.56 -5.26
N ASN A 176 -15.96 2.03 -6.15
CA ASN A 176 -15.53 2.69 -7.39
C ASN A 176 -14.76 3.99 -7.13
N GLY A 177 -15.02 4.67 -6.01
CA GLY A 177 -14.24 5.80 -5.54
C GLY A 177 -12.81 5.41 -5.18
N TYR A 178 -12.64 4.36 -4.37
CA TYR A 178 -11.31 3.80 -4.04
C TYR A 178 -10.56 3.32 -5.28
N LEU A 179 -11.23 2.57 -6.15
CA LEU A 179 -10.65 2.06 -7.39
C LEU A 179 -10.10 3.19 -8.27
N ARG A 180 -10.91 4.24 -8.48
CA ARG A 180 -10.51 5.42 -9.27
C ARG A 180 -9.33 6.14 -8.63
N PHE A 181 -9.39 6.33 -7.32
CA PHE A 181 -8.31 6.98 -6.58
C PHE A 181 -7.00 6.21 -6.70
N LEU A 182 -7.01 4.88 -6.45
CA LEU A 182 -5.83 4.03 -6.58
C LEU A 182 -5.26 4.08 -8.01
N SER A 183 -6.12 3.99 -9.02
CA SER A 183 -5.70 4.13 -10.42
C SER A 183 -4.99 5.47 -10.67
N THR A 184 -5.52 6.56 -10.14
CA THR A 184 -4.92 7.90 -10.25
C THR A 184 -3.56 7.98 -9.55
N PHE A 185 -3.45 7.47 -8.32
CA PHE A 185 -2.21 7.47 -7.54
C PHE A 185 -1.12 6.64 -8.22
N PHE A 186 -1.43 5.40 -8.64
CA PHE A 186 -0.44 4.56 -9.30
C PHE A 186 -0.10 5.03 -10.72
N THR A 187 -1.01 5.69 -11.44
CA THR A 187 -0.68 6.39 -12.68
C THR A 187 0.32 7.54 -12.44
N TRP A 188 0.14 8.31 -11.37
CA TRP A 188 1.09 9.32 -10.97
C TRP A 188 2.47 8.72 -10.63
N CYS A 189 2.50 7.58 -9.92
CA CYS A 189 3.73 6.86 -9.64
C CYS A 189 4.41 6.35 -10.93
N LYS A 190 3.65 5.82 -11.88
CA LYS A 190 4.14 5.35 -13.19
C LYS A 190 4.76 6.50 -13.98
N ASN A 191 4.09 7.63 -14.07
CA ASN A 191 4.56 8.81 -14.81
C ASN A 191 5.85 9.42 -14.23
N ARG A 192 6.17 9.12 -12.97
CA ARG A 192 7.43 9.52 -12.29
C ARG A 192 8.46 8.40 -12.21
N ASN A 193 8.24 7.30 -12.92
CA ASN A 193 9.15 6.14 -12.95
C ASN A 193 9.40 5.49 -11.57
N TYR A 194 8.45 5.65 -10.62
CA TYR A 194 8.48 4.89 -9.35
C TYR A 194 8.05 3.43 -9.53
N ILE A 195 7.23 3.16 -10.54
CA ILE A 195 6.77 1.83 -10.96
C ILE A 195 6.76 1.76 -12.48
N THR A 196 6.87 0.57 -13.04
CA THR A 196 6.85 0.33 -14.49
C THR A 196 5.43 0.19 -15.03
N THR A 197 4.55 -0.45 -14.29
CA THR A 197 3.16 -0.74 -14.66
C THR A 197 2.22 -0.32 -13.54
N ASN A 198 1.01 0.09 -13.89
CA ASN A 198 -0.01 0.42 -12.88
C ASN A 198 -0.66 -0.88 -12.38
N PRO A 199 -0.56 -1.23 -11.08
CA PRO A 199 -1.13 -2.47 -10.54
C PRO A 199 -2.67 -2.51 -10.57
N ILE A 200 -3.33 -1.37 -10.84
CA ILE A 200 -4.79 -1.26 -10.94
C ILE A 200 -5.27 -1.39 -12.40
N GLU A 201 -4.35 -1.49 -13.35
CA GLU A 201 -4.69 -1.61 -14.77
C GLU A 201 -5.55 -2.86 -15.02
N GLY A 202 -6.66 -2.70 -15.75
CA GLY A 202 -7.60 -3.80 -16.04
C GLY A 202 -8.68 -4.06 -14.97
N PHE A 203 -8.64 -3.40 -13.81
CA PHE A 203 -9.67 -3.58 -12.79
C PHE A 203 -10.99 -2.95 -13.21
N ARG A 204 -12.09 -3.68 -13.03
CA ARG A 204 -13.42 -3.23 -13.44
C ARG A 204 -14.18 -2.58 -12.28
N SER A 205 -14.87 -1.50 -12.58
CA SER A 205 -15.79 -0.88 -11.63
C SER A 205 -17.04 -1.75 -11.40
N LYS A 206 -17.59 -1.70 -10.19
CA LYS A 206 -18.84 -2.37 -9.86
C LYS A 206 -20.03 -1.58 -10.42
N PRO A 207 -21.13 -2.26 -10.84
CA PRO A 207 -22.32 -1.59 -11.34
C PRO A 207 -22.90 -0.63 -10.29
N LYS A 208 -23.39 0.51 -10.74
CA LYS A 208 -24.02 1.49 -9.87
C LYS A 208 -25.43 1.01 -9.52
N VAL A 209 -25.72 0.90 -8.23
CA VAL A 209 -27.09 0.71 -7.76
C VAL A 209 -27.83 2.03 -7.89
N GLN A 210 -28.89 2.05 -8.69
CA GLN A 210 -29.76 3.22 -8.78
C GLN A 210 -30.53 3.33 -7.46
N LYS A 211 -30.33 4.41 -6.73
CA LYS A 211 -31.22 4.76 -5.60
C LYS A 211 -32.49 5.29 -6.17
N LYS A 212 -33.63 4.68 -5.83
CA LYS A 212 -34.94 5.28 -6.06
C LYS A 212 -34.98 6.61 -5.31
N ARG A 213 -35.37 7.68 -6.01
CA ARG A 213 -35.62 8.96 -5.37
C ARG A 213 -36.97 8.84 -4.66
N GLU A 214 -36.95 9.01 -3.37
CA GLU A 214 -38.15 9.06 -2.57
C GLU A 214 -38.62 10.51 -2.51
N VAL A 215 -39.89 10.72 -2.80
CA VAL A 215 -40.56 12.02 -2.63
C VAL A 215 -40.95 12.12 -1.16
N LEU A 216 -40.79 13.30 -0.55
CA LEU A 216 -41.23 13.54 0.82
C LEU A 216 -42.71 13.18 0.98
N SER A 217 -43.00 12.30 1.94
CA SER A 217 -44.38 11.95 2.27
C SER A 217 -45.13 13.17 2.80
N GLN A 218 -46.47 13.14 2.72
CA GLN A 218 -47.32 14.23 3.22
C GLN A 218 -47.06 14.49 4.71
N GLU A 219 -46.88 13.43 5.50
CA GLU A 219 -46.57 13.55 6.95
C GLU A 219 -45.26 14.31 7.21
N VAL A 220 -44.21 14.04 6.42
CA VAL A 220 -42.92 14.73 6.56
C VAL A 220 -43.08 16.21 6.18
N ARG A 221 -43.87 16.51 5.14
CA ARG A 221 -44.16 17.90 4.75
C ARG A 221 -44.88 18.66 5.83
N GLU A 222 -45.88 18.05 6.50
CA GLU A 222 -46.59 18.67 7.63
C GLU A 222 -45.69 18.87 8.84
N LYS A 223 -44.77 17.92 9.15
CA LYS A 223 -43.75 18.10 10.18
C LYS A 223 -42.84 19.29 9.87
N VAL A 224 -42.42 19.44 8.62
CA VAL A 224 -41.59 20.59 8.20
C VAL A 224 -42.36 21.90 8.35
N LYS A 225 -43.68 21.95 7.98
CA LYS A 225 -44.51 23.14 8.17
C LYS A 225 -44.64 23.55 9.64
N ARG A 226 -44.75 22.59 10.57
CA ARG A 226 -44.81 22.88 12.02
C ARG A 226 -43.51 23.52 12.55
N LEU A 227 -42.36 23.33 11.90
CA LEU A 227 -41.11 24.01 12.26
C LEU A 227 -41.22 25.54 12.16
N ARG A 228 -42.17 26.07 11.36
CA ARG A 228 -42.39 27.51 11.24
C ARG A 228 -42.64 28.19 12.60
N SER A 229 -43.35 27.50 13.51
CA SER A 229 -43.67 28.02 14.84
C SER A 229 -42.65 27.64 15.92
N THR A 230 -41.89 26.53 15.73
CA THR A 230 -40.98 26.03 16.73
C THR A 230 -39.50 26.41 16.46
N ASN A 231 -39.11 26.42 15.18
CA ASN A 231 -37.77 26.80 14.76
C ASN A 231 -37.80 27.41 13.34
N PHE A 232 -38.08 28.72 13.29
CA PHE A 232 -38.24 29.45 12.04
C PHE A 232 -36.98 29.39 11.14
N HIS A 233 -35.78 29.51 11.71
CA HIS A 233 -34.55 29.45 10.92
C HIS A 233 -34.39 28.10 10.21
N TYR A 234 -34.65 27.00 10.92
CA TYR A 234 -34.60 25.68 10.33
C TYR A 234 -35.71 25.43 9.28
N TYR A 235 -36.88 26.00 9.50
CA TYR A 235 -37.95 26.01 8.49
C TYR A 235 -37.53 26.71 7.20
N VAL A 236 -36.92 27.92 7.31
CA VAL A 236 -36.41 28.67 6.14
C VAL A 236 -35.33 27.87 5.42
N LEU A 237 -34.40 27.25 6.15
CA LEU A 237 -33.38 26.37 5.57
C LEU A 237 -34.01 25.23 4.73
N CYS A 238 -35.03 24.56 5.28
CA CYS A 238 -35.76 23.51 4.58
C CYS A 238 -36.43 24.04 3.32
N MET A 239 -37.09 25.23 3.39
CA MET A 239 -37.73 25.85 2.25
C MET A 239 -36.75 26.26 1.15
N LEU A 240 -35.64 26.90 1.51
CA LEU A 240 -34.60 27.27 0.55
C LEU A 240 -34.01 26.04 -0.15
N THR A 241 -33.74 24.97 0.61
CA THR A 241 -33.25 23.72 0.04
C THR A 241 -34.25 23.06 -0.89
N TYR A 242 -35.54 23.08 -0.53
CA TYR A 242 -36.61 22.41 -1.27
C TYR A 242 -37.06 23.17 -2.52
N TYR A 243 -37.31 24.48 -2.41
CA TYR A 243 -37.83 25.28 -3.49
C TYR A 243 -36.76 25.95 -4.34
N CYS A 244 -35.67 26.40 -3.73
CA CYS A 244 -34.59 27.09 -4.42
C CYS A 244 -33.45 26.15 -4.83
N PHE A 245 -33.49 24.85 -4.43
CA PHE A 245 -32.44 23.85 -4.70
C PHE A 245 -31.05 24.25 -4.22
N ILE A 246 -30.97 25.19 -3.25
CA ILE A 246 -29.71 25.65 -2.67
C ILE A 246 -29.12 24.50 -1.85
N ARG A 247 -27.84 24.20 -2.09
CA ARG A 247 -27.14 23.16 -1.31
C ARG A 247 -26.85 23.66 0.09
N ARG A 248 -26.87 22.76 1.09
CA ARG A 248 -26.53 23.10 2.47
C ARG A 248 -25.18 23.84 2.58
N THR A 249 -24.20 23.50 1.76
CA THR A 249 -22.85 24.14 1.74
C THR A 249 -22.84 25.52 1.10
N GLU A 250 -23.92 25.97 0.52
CA GLU A 250 -24.08 27.30 -0.08
C GLU A 250 -24.86 28.24 0.85
N LEU A 251 -25.36 27.68 1.98
CA LEU A 251 -26.15 28.41 2.98
C LEU A 251 -25.32 28.77 4.24
N THR A 252 -24.05 28.39 4.25
CA THR A 252 -23.05 28.77 5.27
C THR A 252 -22.08 29.77 4.66
#